data_8aeb1cbfd1ec67d5fc1eaaba9d5c9427
#
_entry.id   8aeb1cbfd1ec67d5fc1eaaba9d5c9427
#
_cell.length_a   1.000
_cell.length_b   1.000
_cell.length_c   1.000
_cell.angle_alpha   90.00
_cell.angle_beta   90.00
_cell.angle_gamma   90.00
#
_symmetry.space_group_name_H-M   'P 1'
#
loop_
_entity.id
_entity.type
_entity.pdbx_description
1 polymer ?
#
loop_
_entity_poly.entity_id
_entity_poly.type
_entity_poly.pdbx_seq_one_letter_code
_entity_poly.pdbx_strand_id
1 'polypeptide(L)'
;MAEIIRMPKMSDTMEEGVIAGWLKKVGDEVKSGDILAEVETDKATMELESYDDGFLLHVGVKDGESVPVDGVIAIIGEKGENLSLINI
;
A
#
# COMPACT_ATOMS: atom_id res chain seq x y z
N MET A 1 -1.69 0.86 16.64
CA MET A 1 -0.41 1.40 16.15
C MET A 1 -0.37 1.31 14.64
N ALA A 2 0.06 2.37 13.98
CA ALA A 2 0.03 2.41 12.52
C ALA A 2 1.20 1.63 11.91
N GLU A 3 0.91 0.98 10.78
CA GLU A 3 1.90 0.27 9.98
C GLU A 3 2.05 0.97 8.64
N ILE A 4 3.28 1.17 8.22
CA ILE A 4 3.57 1.78 6.93
C ILE A 4 3.69 0.67 5.89
N ILE A 5 2.91 0.80 4.82
CA ILE A 5 2.95 -0.16 3.71
C ILE A 5 3.90 0.38 2.66
N ARG A 6 4.93 -0.40 2.37
CA ARG A 6 5.95 -0.04 1.38
C ARG A 6 5.84 -0.94 0.17
N MET A 7 6.33 -0.45 -0.96
CA MET A 7 6.33 -1.23 -2.20
C MET A 7 7.26 -2.44 -2.05
N PRO A 8 6.72 -3.67 -2.07
CA PRO A 8 7.57 -4.86 -1.98
C PRO A 8 8.26 -5.14 -3.30
N LYS A 9 9.38 -5.80 -3.24
CA LYS A 9 10.06 -6.28 -4.43
C LYS A 9 9.42 -7.59 -4.87
N MET A 10 8.65 -7.53 -5.92
CA MET A 10 7.84 -8.66 -6.40
C MET A 10 8.52 -9.50 -7.46
N SER A 11 9.66 -9.05 -7.97
CA SER A 11 10.47 -9.81 -8.92
C SER A 11 11.94 -9.43 -8.73
N ASP A 12 12.84 -10.27 -9.20
CA ASP A 12 14.28 -10.06 -9.02
C ASP A 12 14.79 -8.80 -9.72
N THR A 13 14.12 -8.38 -10.76
CA THR A 13 14.54 -7.22 -11.56
C THR A 13 13.69 -5.99 -11.31
N MET A 14 12.76 -6.06 -10.38
CA MET A 14 11.85 -4.96 -10.08
C MET A 14 12.56 -3.81 -9.40
N GLU A 15 12.49 -2.63 -9.99
CA GLU A 15 12.99 -1.40 -9.40
C GLU A 15 11.85 -0.52 -8.90
N GLU A 16 10.69 -0.62 -9.54
CA GLU A 16 9.49 0.12 -9.17
C GLU A 16 8.26 -0.65 -9.59
N GLY A 17 7.12 -0.26 -9.05
CA GLY A 17 5.83 -0.78 -9.47
C GLY A 17 4.88 0.38 -9.73
N VAL A 18 3.92 0.17 -10.62
CA VAL A 18 2.89 1.14 -10.93
C VAL A 18 1.59 0.69 -10.27
N ILE A 19 0.95 1.59 -9.54
CA ILE A 19 -0.35 1.28 -8.93
C ILE A 19 -1.38 1.29 -10.05
N ALA A 20 -1.82 0.11 -10.46
CA ALA A 20 -2.80 -0.03 -11.53
C ALA A 20 -4.20 0.37 -11.05
N GLY A 21 -4.49 0.11 -9.78
CA GLY A 21 -5.76 0.52 -9.20
C GLY A 21 -5.84 0.19 -7.73
N TRP A 22 -6.47 1.08 -6.95
CA TRP A 22 -6.74 0.86 -5.54
C TRP A 22 -8.07 0.12 -5.36
N LEU A 23 -8.07 -0.92 -4.54
CA LEU A 23 -9.27 -1.67 -4.20
C LEU A 23 -9.85 -1.26 -2.85
N LYS A 24 -9.10 -0.50 -2.07
CA LYS A 24 -9.53 0.04 -0.77
C LYS A 24 -9.39 1.55 -0.80
N LYS A 25 -10.16 2.23 0.06
CA LYS A 25 -10.14 3.69 0.19
C LYS A 25 -9.74 4.08 1.59
N VAL A 26 -9.30 5.32 1.77
CA VAL A 26 -9.06 5.87 3.10
C VAL A 26 -10.33 5.74 3.92
N GLY A 27 -10.19 5.17 5.11
CA GLY A 27 -11.32 4.90 6.00
C GLY A 27 -11.86 3.48 5.93
N ASP A 28 -11.49 2.70 4.91
CA ASP A 28 -11.94 1.32 4.79
C ASP A 28 -11.26 0.41 5.81
N GLU A 29 -12.00 -0.54 6.33
CA GLU A 29 -11.44 -1.58 7.16
C GLU A 29 -10.63 -2.55 6.30
N VAL A 30 -9.45 -2.92 6.80
CA VAL A 30 -8.54 -3.82 6.13
C VAL A 30 -8.20 -4.96 7.07
N LYS A 31 -8.20 -6.17 6.55
CA LYS A 31 -7.82 -7.36 7.31
C LYS A 31 -6.65 -8.05 6.63
N SER A 32 -5.90 -8.81 7.41
CA SER A 32 -4.78 -9.59 6.88
C SER A 32 -5.26 -10.46 5.72
N GLY A 33 -4.59 -10.38 4.59
CA GLY A 33 -4.95 -11.10 3.38
C GLY A 33 -5.83 -10.30 2.41
N ASP A 34 -6.35 -9.15 2.84
CA ASP A 34 -7.14 -8.31 1.93
C ASP A 34 -6.25 -7.68 0.87
N ILE A 35 -6.75 -7.60 -0.34
CA ILE A 35 -6.03 -6.99 -1.45
C ILE A 35 -6.25 -5.48 -1.37
N LEU A 36 -5.17 -4.73 -1.25
CA LEU A 36 -5.20 -3.28 -1.16
C LEU A 36 -5.24 -2.62 -2.53
N ALA A 37 -4.43 -3.12 -3.43
CA ALA A 37 -4.26 -2.52 -4.75
C ALA A 37 -3.70 -3.53 -5.72
N GLU A 38 -3.85 -3.23 -7.01
CA GLU A 38 -3.17 -3.99 -8.04
C GLU A 38 -1.92 -3.22 -8.44
N VAL A 39 -0.81 -3.92 -8.56
CA VAL A 39 0.49 -3.33 -8.88
C VAL A 39 0.99 -3.96 -10.17
N GLU A 40 1.31 -3.10 -11.13
CA GLU A 40 1.90 -3.54 -12.39
C GLU A 40 3.42 -3.50 -12.28
N THR A 41 4.05 -4.64 -12.53
CA THR A 41 5.50 -4.78 -12.45
C THR A 41 6.08 -4.98 -13.85
N ASP A 42 7.40 -5.12 -13.92
CA ASP A 42 8.11 -5.39 -15.18
C ASP A 42 7.73 -6.72 -15.82
N LYS A 43 7.11 -7.62 -15.08
CA LYS A 43 6.76 -8.96 -15.58
C LYS A 43 5.26 -9.23 -15.64
N ALA A 44 4.49 -8.68 -14.71
CA ALA A 44 3.06 -8.99 -14.61
C ALA A 44 2.37 -8.02 -13.68
N THR A 45 1.03 -8.02 -13.71
CA THR A 45 0.23 -7.33 -12.72
C THR A 45 0.08 -8.23 -11.51
N MET A 46 0.38 -7.72 -10.34
CA MET A 46 0.33 -8.47 -9.10
C MET A 46 -0.56 -7.76 -8.08
N GLU A 47 -1.03 -8.51 -7.10
CA GLU A 47 -1.89 -7.96 -6.07
C GLU A 47 -1.08 -7.62 -4.82
N LEU A 48 -1.32 -6.43 -4.27
CA LEU A 48 -0.68 -6.00 -3.03
C LEU A 48 -1.62 -6.32 -1.88
N GLU A 49 -1.21 -7.27 -1.03
CA GLU A 49 -2.00 -7.71 0.11
C GLU A 49 -1.60 -6.98 1.37
N SER A 50 -2.58 -6.80 2.26
CA SER A 50 -2.30 -6.36 3.62
C SER A 50 -1.86 -7.56 4.46
N TYR A 51 -0.86 -7.37 5.30
CA TYR A 51 -0.45 -8.36 6.28
C TYR A 51 -0.96 -8.02 7.67
N ASP A 52 -1.62 -6.89 7.81
CA ASP A 52 -2.09 -6.39 9.10
C ASP A 52 -3.58 -6.08 9.08
N ASP A 53 -4.20 -6.15 10.25
CA ASP A 53 -5.60 -5.73 10.42
C ASP A 53 -5.62 -4.27 10.83
N GLY A 54 -6.62 -3.53 10.38
CA GLY A 54 -6.78 -2.13 10.76
C GLY A 54 -7.65 -1.39 9.77
N PHE A 55 -7.41 -0.07 9.69
CA PHE A 55 -8.11 0.81 8.76
C PHE A 55 -7.09 1.49 7.87
N LEU A 56 -7.45 1.72 6.62
CA LEU A 56 -6.60 2.44 5.70
C LEU A 56 -6.65 3.92 6.05
N LEU A 57 -5.57 4.42 6.63
CA LEU A 57 -5.51 5.79 7.15
C LEU A 57 -5.02 6.79 6.12
N HIS A 58 -4.15 6.35 5.22
CA HIS A 58 -3.54 7.25 4.26
C HIS A 58 -3.13 6.48 3.01
N VAL A 59 -3.35 7.09 1.86
CA VAL A 59 -2.89 6.58 0.57
C VAL A 59 -1.91 7.59 0.02
N GLY A 60 -0.64 7.19 -0.08
CA GLY A 60 0.43 8.09 -0.49
C GLY A 60 0.61 8.22 -2.00
N VAL A 61 -0.03 7.36 -2.78
CA VAL A 61 0.08 7.37 -4.23
C VAL A 61 -1.31 7.14 -4.85
N LYS A 62 -1.49 7.67 -6.04
CA LYS A 62 -2.75 7.56 -6.77
C LYS A 62 -2.66 6.47 -7.82
N ASP A 63 -3.83 6.10 -8.37
CA ASP A 63 -3.89 5.17 -9.49
C ASP A 63 -3.02 5.70 -10.64
N GLY A 64 -2.22 4.83 -11.21
CA GLY A 64 -1.35 5.19 -12.32
C GLY A 64 0.01 5.73 -11.94
N GLU A 65 0.26 5.99 -10.65
CA GLU A 65 1.57 6.48 -10.22
C GLU A 65 2.54 5.32 -9.98
N SER A 66 3.82 5.58 -10.25
CA SER A 66 4.86 4.59 -9.96
C SER A 66 5.47 4.85 -8.59
N VAL A 67 5.89 3.77 -7.94
CA VAL A 67 6.52 3.81 -6.62
C VAL A 67 7.77 2.95 -6.67
N PRO A 68 8.92 3.46 -6.26
CA PRO A 68 10.11 2.62 -6.19
C PRO A 68 9.98 1.57 -5.10
N VAL A 69 10.72 0.49 -5.23
CA VAL A 69 10.78 -0.54 -4.17
C VAL A 69 11.17 0.15 -2.87
N ASP A 70 10.50 -0.23 -1.78
CA ASP A 70 10.58 0.37 -0.44
C ASP A 70 9.96 1.76 -0.32
N GLY A 71 9.40 2.32 -1.39
CA GLY A 71 8.67 3.57 -1.31
C GLY A 71 7.38 3.39 -0.52
N VAL A 72 6.96 4.43 0.20
CA VAL A 72 5.74 4.38 1.01
C VAL A 72 4.53 4.44 0.10
N ILE A 73 3.60 3.49 0.27
CA ILE A 73 2.37 3.41 -0.51
C ILE A 73 1.18 3.89 0.32
N ALA A 74 1.07 3.40 1.56
CA ALA A 74 -0.11 3.64 2.39
C ALA A 74 0.24 3.45 3.86
N ILE A 75 -0.69 3.84 4.72
CA ILE A 75 -0.57 3.64 6.17
C ILE A 75 -1.86 2.98 6.65
N ILE A 76 -1.70 1.91 7.42
CA ILE A 76 -2.80 1.18 8.04
C ILE A 76 -2.64 1.28 9.54
N GLY A 77 -3.72 1.52 10.26
CA GLY A 77 -3.69 1.62 11.70
C GLY A 77 -5.08 1.60 12.30
N GLU A 78 -5.20 2.08 13.52
CA GLU A 78 -6.48 2.15 14.20
C GLU A 78 -7.32 3.31 13.70
N LYS A 79 -8.64 3.13 13.71
CA LYS A 79 -9.55 4.18 13.30
C LYS A 79 -9.34 5.43 14.16
N GLY A 80 -9.14 6.56 13.50
CA GLY A 80 -8.92 7.83 14.20
C GLY A 80 -7.50 8.05 14.71
N GLU A 81 -6.57 7.17 14.36
CA GLU A 81 -5.19 7.33 14.77
C GLU A 81 -4.60 8.62 14.17
N ASN A 82 -3.79 9.31 14.98
CA ASN A 82 -3.21 10.59 14.57
C ASN A 82 -1.99 10.39 13.69
N LEU A 83 -2.14 10.66 12.39
CA LEU A 83 -1.06 10.50 11.42
C LEU A 83 0.08 11.50 11.59
N SER A 84 -0.14 12.60 12.31
CA SER A 84 0.92 13.58 12.52
C SER A 84 2.06 13.06 13.38
N LEU A 85 1.84 11.93 14.06
CA LEU A 85 2.87 11.26 14.86
C LEU A 85 3.72 10.30 14.02
N ILE A 86 3.38 10.12 12.75
CA ILE A 86 4.07 9.21 11.86
C ILE A 86 4.97 10.02 10.94
N ASN A 87 6.26 9.70 10.97
CA ASN A 87 7.25 10.38 10.14
C ASN A 87 7.44 9.60 8.83
N ILE A 88 6.85 10.12 7.77
CA ILE A 88 6.93 9.49 6.46
C ILE A 88 7.49 10.47 5.43
#